data_05d7b71fe31b9fc49ea128bdbd76801f
#
_entry.id   05d7b71fe31b9fc49ea128bdbd76801f
#
_cell.length_a   1.000
_cell.length_b   1.000
_cell.length_c   1.000
_cell.angle_alpha   90.00
_cell.angle_beta   90.00
_cell.angle_gamma   90.00
#
_symmetry.space_group_name_H-M   'P 1'
#
loop_
_entity.id
_entity.type
_entity.pdbx_description
1 polymer ?
#
loop_
_entity_poly.entity_id
_entity_poly.type
_entity_poly.pdbx_seq_one_letter_code
_entity_poly.pdbx_strand_id
1 'polypeptide(L)'
;MQKALIALIALGLNLVACNKSETAPSADAPAVEKESNKDATTATKATAASATAPAKKIEVPPMPNQIAPPADVAAAPADAQKTESGLAWKILTKGTGTKNPAAADIVEVHYTGWTTDGKMFDSSVTRGRPAKFPLNRVIKGWTEGVQKLVQGDKALFWIPGALAYGDTPTRPGAPAGMLVFEIELLGIEEAPKPIPAPADVAAAPADATKTETGLAYKVIKAGTGKTKPAATSMVDVHYTGWTTDGKMFDSSVLRGKSAQFPLNAVIKGWTEGVQLMVEGEKTRFWIPSELAYGNRPGRPQGTLVFDVELLKIIK
;
A
#
# COMPACT_ATOMS: atom_id res chain seq x y z
N MET A 1 6.26 10.42 -21.80
CA MET A 1 6.31 10.66 -20.34
C MET A 1 4.92 10.41 -19.79
N GLN A 2 4.66 9.19 -19.34
CA GLN A 2 3.33 8.79 -18.90
C GLN A 2 3.43 8.34 -17.43
N LYS A 3 2.98 9.22 -16.53
CA LYS A 3 2.89 8.93 -15.09
C LYS A 3 1.71 7.99 -14.89
N ALA A 4 1.98 6.72 -14.62
CA ALA A 4 0.97 5.78 -14.15
C ALA A 4 0.64 6.08 -12.70
N LEU A 5 -0.47 6.79 -12.47
CA LEU A 5 -1.05 7.02 -11.16
C LEU A 5 -2.00 5.85 -10.84
N ILE A 6 -1.53 4.89 -10.05
CA ILE A 6 -2.38 3.83 -9.51
C ILE A 6 -3.23 4.45 -8.40
N ALA A 7 -4.46 4.82 -8.73
CA ALA A 7 -5.43 5.29 -7.76
C ALA A 7 -6.10 4.09 -7.06
N LEU A 8 -5.86 3.96 -5.76
CA LEU A 8 -6.63 3.10 -4.87
C LEU A 8 -8.07 3.61 -4.86
N ILE A 9 -9.00 2.81 -5.37
CA ILE A 9 -10.43 3.10 -5.27
C ILE A 9 -10.88 2.74 -3.85
N ALA A 10 -10.72 3.70 -2.94
CA ALA A 10 -11.46 3.65 -1.70
C ALA A 10 -12.86 4.20 -1.97
N LEU A 11 -13.88 3.35 -1.93
CA LEU A 11 -15.26 3.77 -1.89
C LEU A 11 -15.48 4.48 -0.55
N GLY A 12 -15.46 5.81 -0.57
CA GLY A 12 -15.77 6.60 0.60
C GLY A 12 -17.26 6.47 0.93
N LEU A 13 -17.61 5.66 1.91
CA LEU A 13 -18.84 5.79 2.65
C LEU A 13 -18.50 6.50 3.96
N ASN A 14 -18.89 7.76 4.08
CA ASN A 14 -19.06 8.41 5.37
C ASN A 14 -20.24 7.75 6.07
N LEU A 15 -19.98 6.96 7.09
CA LEU A 15 -20.95 6.60 8.11
C LEU A 15 -20.40 7.02 9.48
N VAL A 16 -21.10 7.95 10.06
CA VAL A 16 -20.98 8.39 11.44
C VAL A 16 -21.37 7.26 12.38
N ALA A 17 -20.57 7.12 13.41
CA ALA A 17 -20.86 6.68 14.77
C ALA A 17 -20.50 5.27 15.22
N CYS A 18 -19.74 5.36 16.30
CA CYS A 18 -19.61 4.50 17.49
C CYS A 18 -18.72 3.27 17.44
N ASN A 19 -17.49 3.56 17.86
CA ASN A 19 -16.78 2.97 19.00
C ASN A 19 -16.66 1.44 19.12
N LYS A 20 -15.49 0.90 18.73
CA LYS A 20 -14.52 0.30 19.63
C LYS A 20 -13.24 -0.09 18.90
N SER A 21 -12.17 0.35 19.49
CA SER A 21 -10.75 0.13 19.25
C SER A 21 -10.35 -1.23 18.71
N GLU A 22 -9.59 -1.18 17.57
CA GLU A 22 -8.41 -2.01 17.42
C GLU A 22 -7.42 -1.24 16.53
N THR A 23 -6.27 -0.95 17.12
CA THR A 23 -5.25 -0.03 16.67
C THR A 23 -4.38 -0.61 15.56
N ALA A 24 -4.35 0.06 14.41
CA ALA A 24 -3.20 -0.03 13.51
C ALA A 24 -2.09 0.88 14.06
N PRO A 25 -0.83 0.48 14.07
CA PRO A 25 0.24 1.31 14.57
C PRO A 25 0.55 2.45 13.60
N SER A 26 0.15 3.66 13.99
CA SER A 26 0.66 4.92 13.48
C SER A 26 2.04 5.14 14.07
N ALA A 27 3.00 5.56 13.24
CA ALA A 27 4.28 6.06 13.69
C ALA A 27 4.09 7.45 14.31
N ASP A 28 3.82 7.50 15.61
CA ASP A 28 3.85 8.72 16.40
C ASP A 28 5.09 8.71 17.30
N ALA A 29 5.99 9.65 17.02
CA ALA A 29 7.01 10.08 17.95
C ALA A 29 6.43 11.19 18.84
N PRO A 30 6.73 11.21 20.17
CA PRO A 30 6.07 12.09 21.13
C PRO A 30 6.46 13.55 20.95
N ALA A 31 5.45 14.44 20.96
CA ALA A 31 5.61 15.86 21.12
C ALA A 31 5.94 16.19 22.57
N VAL A 32 7.05 16.89 22.79
CA VAL A 32 7.41 17.49 24.09
C VAL A 32 6.81 18.89 24.15
N GLU A 33 5.92 19.10 25.12
CA GLU A 33 5.37 20.41 25.48
C GLU A 33 6.46 21.38 25.94
N LYS A 34 6.38 22.61 25.45
CA LYS A 34 7.19 23.75 25.92
C LYS A 34 6.48 24.43 27.08
N GLU A 35 7.05 24.39 28.24
CA GLU A 35 6.78 25.41 29.25
C GLU A 35 7.62 26.67 28.98
N SER A 36 6.90 27.77 28.95
CA SER A 36 7.39 29.13 28.85
C SER A 36 7.86 29.61 30.23
N ASN A 37 9.09 30.08 30.32
CA ASN A 37 9.42 31.03 31.39
C ASN A 37 10.23 32.22 30.83
N LYS A 38 9.68 33.41 31.04
CA LYS A 38 10.29 34.71 30.82
C LYS A 38 11.17 35.04 32.05
N ASP A 39 12.37 35.56 31.86
CA ASP A 39 12.77 36.89 32.29
C ASP A 39 14.26 37.17 32.13
N ALA A 40 14.48 38.39 31.63
CA ALA A 40 15.46 39.42 31.97
C ALA A 40 16.96 39.23 31.67
N THR A 41 17.36 39.91 30.62
CA THR A 41 18.44 40.93 30.47
C THR A 41 19.60 40.91 31.44
N THR A 42 20.84 40.73 30.95
CA THR A 42 21.94 41.72 31.14
C THR A 42 23.10 41.38 30.19
N ALA A 43 23.51 42.38 29.39
CA ALA A 43 24.68 42.32 28.51
C ALA A 43 25.97 42.57 29.33
N THR A 44 26.99 41.78 29.08
CA THR A 44 28.37 42.21 29.38
C THR A 44 29.33 41.68 28.29
N LYS A 45 30.02 42.63 27.71
CA LYS A 45 31.03 42.51 26.66
C LYS A 45 32.38 42.12 27.29
N ALA A 46 33.01 41.04 26.81
CA ALA A 46 34.44 40.82 27.00
C ALA A 46 35.05 39.94 25.91
N THR A 47 35.84 40.51 25.13
CA THR A 47 37.12 40.27 24.45
C THR A 47 37.57 38.81 24.18
N ALA A 48 37.97 38.62 22.91
CA ALA A 48 38.60 37.44 22.34
C ALA A 48 39.91 37.02 23.00
N ALA A 49 40.12 35.72 23.18
CA ALA A 49 41.42 35.08 23.12
C ALA A 49 41.26 33.67 22.53
N SER A 50 41.95 33.47 21.41
CA SER A 50 42.10 32.20 20.68
C SER A 50 42.91 31.21 21.54
N ALA A 51 42.36 30.00 21.71
CA ALA A 51 43.17 28.81 22.00
C ALA A 51 42.46 27.59 21.42
N THR A 52 42.99 27.11 20.31
CA THR A 52 42.59 25.87 19.64
C THR A 52 43.03 24.68 20.49
N ALA A 53 42.08 24.04 21.19
CA ALA A 53 42.27 22.73 21.78
C ALA A 53 41.49 21.70 20.93
N PRO A 54 42.02 20.48 20.69
CA PRO A 54 41.32 19.49 19.88
C PRO A 54 40.03 19.06 20.58
N ALA A 55 38.92 19.15 19.86
CA ALA A 55 37.63 18.73 20.36
C ALA A 55 37.69 17.23 20.71
N LYS A 56 37.65 16.92 21.98
CA LYS A 56 37.38 15.58 22.48
C LYS A 56 36.03 15.14 21.93
N LYS A 57 36.04 14.09 21.11
CA LYS A 57 34.79 13.41 20.72
C LYS A 57 34.05 13.06 22.01
N ILE A 58 32.95 13.71 22.26
CA ILE A 58 32.03 13.32 23.33
C ILE A 58 31.38 12.06 22.83
N GLU A 59 31.85 10.90 23.30
CA GLU A 59 31.11 9.65 23.16
C GLU A 59 29.84 9.80 23.99
N VAL A 60 28.72 10.08 23.31
CA VAL A 60 27.39 9.99 23.90
C VAL A 60 27.16 8.51 24.18
N PRO A 61 26.91 8.11 25.46
CA PRO A 61 26.65 6.70 25.76
C PRO A 61 25.43 6.22 24.90
N PRO A 62 25.48 5.00 24.33
CA PRO A 62 24.41 4.48 23.51
C PRO A 62 23.13 4.47 24.33
N MET A 63 22.08 5.06 23.81
CA MET A 63 20.75 4.99 24.42
C MET A 63 20.34 3.52 24.51
N PRO A 64 19.73 3.08 25.62
CA PRO A 64 19.28 1.69 25.75
C PRO A 64 18.34 1.35 24.59
N ASN A 65 18.60 0.26 23.85
CA ASN A 65 17.91 -0.22 22.66
C ASN A 65 18.36 0.35 21.29
N GLN A 66 19.52 0.97 21.14
CA GLN A 66 20.06 1.27 19.82
C GLN A 66 20.93 0.13 19.30
N ILE A 67 20.69 -0.26 18.04
CA ILE A 67 21.55 -1.19 17.30
C ILE A 67 22.67 -0.34 16.66
N ALA A 68 23.92 -0.77 16.87
CA ALA A 68 25.08 -0.09 16.29
C ALA A 68 24.97 -0.08 14.75
N PRO A 69 25.34 1.05 14.11
CA PRO A 69 25.36 1.12 12.66
C PRO A 69 26.45 0.21 12.07
N PRO A 70 26.30 -0.27 10.83
CA PRO A 70 27.36 -0.98 10.12
C PRO A 70 28.57 -0.04 9.89
N ALA A 71 29.77 -0.61 9.74
CA ALA A 71 31.01 0.16 9.57
C ALA A 71 30.98 1.08 8.32
N ASP A 72 30.29 0.65 7.30
CA ASP A 72 30.10 1.35 6.01
C ASP A 72 28.77 2.11 5.90
N VAL A 73 28.21 2.53 7.05
CA VAL A 73 26.96 3.32 7.10
C VAL A 73 27.08 4.66 6.35
N ALA A 74 28.25 5.26 6.29
CA ALA A 74 28.44 6.56 5.65
C ALA A 74 28.33 6.52 4.11
N ALA A 75 28.74 5.40 3.49
CA ALA A 75 28.68 5.21 2.04
C ALA A 75 28.76 3.73 1.68
N ALA A 76 28.17 3.36 0.55
CA ALA A 76 28.25 1.99 0.03
C ALA A 76 29.72 1.64 -0.31
N PRO A 77 30.22 0.47 0.15
CA PRO A 77 31.57 0.02 -0.14
C PRO A 77 31.75 -0.29 -1.64
N ALA A 78 33.00 -0.38 -2.09
CA ALA A 78 33.30 -0.59 -3.52
C ALA A 78 32.79 -1.93 -4.07
N ASP A 79 32.61 -2.93 -3.22
CA ASP A 79 32.10 -4.26 -3.55
C ASP A 79 30.55 -4.35 -3.46
N ALA A 80 29.86 -3.27 -3.13
CA ALA A 80 28.41 -3.22 -3.21
C ALA A 80 27.94 -3.22 -4.66
N GLN A 81 26.90 -4.01 -4.96
CA GLN A 81 26.20 -3.94 -6.23
C GLN A 81 25.40 -2.65 -6.33
N LYS A 82 25.21 -2.16 -7.57
CA LYS A 82 24.47 -0.90 -7.82
C LYS A 82 23.48 -1.09 -8.98
N THR A 83 22.36 -0.40 -8.89
CA THR A 83 21.39 -0.30 -9.97
C THR A 83 21.50 1.04 -10.69
N GLU A 84 20.86 1.17 -11.85
CA GLU A 84 20.76 2.43 -12.61
C GLU A 84 20.04 3.54 -11.82
N SER A 85 19.14 3.18 -10.89
CA SER A 85 18.43 4.13 -10.02
C SER A 85 19.33 4.72 -8.93
N GLY A 86 20.55 4.19 -8.76
CA GLY A 86 21.50 4.60 -7.72
C GLY A 86 21.35 3.83 -6.39
N LEU A 87 20.43 2.86 -6.30
CA LEU A 87 20.37 1.95 -5.17
C LEU A 87 21.65 1.11 -5.10
N ALA A 88 22.29 1.02 -3.96
CA ALA A 88 23.38 0.09 -3.72
C ALA A 88 22.98 -0.96 -2.67
N TRP A 89 23.47 -2.20 -2.82
CA TRP A 89 23.23 -3.25 -1.83
C TRP A 89 24.37 -4.27 -1.75
N LYS A 90 24.47 -4.95 -0.61
CA LYS A 90 25.44 -6.00 -0.35
C LYS A 90 24.77 -7.10 0.47
N ILE A 91 24.86 -8.34 0.01
CA ILE A 91 24.41 -9.50 0.78
C ILE A 91 25.39 -9.76 1.93
N LEU A 92 24.87 -9.80 3.14
CA LEU A 92 25.63 -10.15 4.36
C LEU A 92 25.55 -11.64 4.66
N THR A 93 24.35 -12.21 4.53
CA THR A 93 24.09 -13.64 4.72
C THR A 93 23.22 -14.11 3.57
N LYS A 94 23.61 -15.21 2.95
CA LYS A 94 22.85 -15.81 1.85
C LYS A 94 21.80 -16.76 2.40
N GLY A 95 20.55 -16.55 1.98
CA GLY A 95 19.44 -17.42 2.30
C GLY A 95 19.39 -18.66 1.42
N THR A 96 18.43 -19.53 1.71
CA THR A 96 18.19 -20.78 0.96
C THR A 96 16.94 -20.71 0.09
N GLY A 97 16.22 -19.58 0.11
CA GLY A 97 15.06 -19.35 -0.76
C GLY A 97 15.45 -19.40 -2.23
N THR A 98 14.49 -19.76 -3.08
CA THR A 98 14.68 -19.85 -4.54
C THR A 98 13.86 -18.85 -5.31
N LYS A 99 13.00 -18.07 -4.61
CA LYS A 99 12.09 -17.12 -5.22
C LYS A 99 12.32 -15.72 -4.67
N ASN A 100 12.38 -14.75 -5.58
CA ASN A 100 12.37 -13.34 -5.23
C ASN A 100 10.93 -12.83 -5.11
N PRO A 101 10.63 -11.91 -4.20
CA PRO A 101 9.31 -11.31 -4.12
C PRO A 101 9.04 -10.41 -5.34
N ALA A 102 7.80 -10.43 -5.81
CA ALA A 102 7.31 -9.46 -6.78
C ALA A 102 6.94 -8.13 -6.10
N ALA A 103 6.87 -7.04 -6.86
CA ALA A 103 6.54 -5.72 -6.32
C ALA A 103 5.19 -5.63 -5.60
N ALA A 104 4.24 -6.52 -5.93
CA ALA A 104 2.93 -6.56 -5.28
C ALA A 104 2.86 -7.46 -4.05
N ASP A 105 3.88 -8.31 -3.83
CA ASP A 105 3.90 -9.28 -2.74
C ASP A 105 4.01 -8.60 -1.37
N ILE A 106 3.56 -9.29 -0.34
CA ILE A 106 3.77 -8.91 1.05
C ILE A 106 5.01 -9.64 1.54
N VAL A 107 5.96 -8.87 2.07
CA VAL A 107 7.19 -9.43 2.66
C VAL A 107 7.15 -9.33 4.16
N GLU A 108 7.65 -10.36 4.83
CA GLU A 108 7.92 -10.37 6.26
C GLU A 108 9.43 -10.21 6.46
N VAL A 109 9.82 -9.19 7.22
CA VAL A 109 11.22 -8.81 7.37
C VAL A 109 11.57 -8.45 8.81
N HIS A 110 12.83 -8.70 9.19
CA HIS A 110 13.50 -7.89 10.18
C HIS A 110 14.29 -6.80 9.48
N TYR A 111 14.30 -5.60 10.07
CA TYR A 111 15.07 -4.48 9.54
C TYR A 111 15.54 -3.54 10.61
N THR A 112 16.62 -2.81 10.32
CA THR A 112 17.08 -1.64 11.05
C THR A 112 17.51 -0.59 10.05
N GLY A 113 17.13 0.67 10.30
CA GLY A 113 17.44 1.82 9.45
C GLY A 113 18.26 2.87 10.16
N TRP A 114 19.30 3.41 9.48
CA TRP A 114 20.18 4.46 9.95
C TRP A 114 20.30 5.58 8.91
N THR A 115 20.53 6.78 9.38
CA THR A 115 21.10 7.87 8.58
C THR A 115 22.62 7.68 8.41
N THR A 116 23.22 8.34 7.43
CA THR A 116 24.65 8.16 7.10
C THR A 116 25.61 8.61 8.20
N ASP A 117 25.13 9.36 9.18
CA ASP A 117 25.86 9.71 10.41
C ASP A 117 25.79 8.63 11.50
N GLY A 118 25.16 7.49 11.19
CA GLY A 118 25.04 6.33 12.09
C GLY A 118 23.88 6.40 13.08
N LYS A 119 23.03 7.40 13.01
CA LYS A 119 21.86 7.51 13.88
C LYS A 119 20.76 6.54 13.44
N MET A 120 20.43 5.57 14.29
CA MET A 120 19.28 4.68 14.08
C MET A 120 17.98 5.49 14.20
N PHE A 121 17.07 5.33 13.24
CA PHE A 121 15.77 5.99 13.25
C PHE A 121 14.59 5.02 13.34
N ASP A 122 14.76 3.76 12.93
CA ASP A 122 13.72 2.73 13.05
C ASP A 122 14.32 1.32 13.04
N SER A 123 13.68 0.38 13.78
CA SER A 123 14.09 -1.02 13.82
C SER A 123 12.95 -1.93 14.28
N SER A 124 12.65 -2.97 13.51
CA SER A 124 11.78 -4.06 13.92
C SER A 124 12.45 -5.00 14.92
N VAL A 125 13.79 -5.06 14.91
CA VAL A 125 14.56 -5.89 15.83
C VAL A 125 14.44 -5.37 17.26
N THR A 126 14.55 -4.05 17.45
CA THR A 126 14.35 -3.43 18.77
C THR A 126 12.91 -3.56 19.29
N ARG A 127 11.94 -3.68 18.39
CA ARG A 127 10.53 -3.96 18.73
C ARG A 127 10.27 -5.43 19.08
N GLY A 128 11.26 -6.32 18.87
CA GLY A 128 11.18 -7.75 19.17
C GLY A 128 10.22 -8.54 18.29
N ARG A 129 9.80 -7.99 17.15
CA ARG A 129 8.89 -8.68 16.20
C ARG A 129 9.16 -8.28 14.76
N PRO A 130 9.03 -9.21 13.80
CA PRO A 130 9.11 -8.90 12.38
C PRO A 130 8.00 -7.92 11.96
N ALA A 131 8.21 -7.30 10.82
CA ALA A 131 7.22 -6.42 10.21
C ALA A 131 6.80 -6.97 8.85
N LYS A 132 5.51 -6.84 8.51
CA LYS A 132 4.94 -7.22 7.21
C LYS A 132 4.59 -5.97 6.41
N PHE A 133 5.05 -5.93 5.16
CA PHE A 133 4.80 -4.80 4.25
C PHE A 133 4.43 -5.28 2.86
N PRO A 134 3.35 -4.75 2.25
CA PRO A 134 3.19 -4.80 0.79
C PRO A 134 4.32 -4.00 0.13
N LEU A 135 5.13 -4.63 -0.74
CA LEU A 135 6.31 -3.99 -1.34
C LEU A 135 5.97 -2.76 -2.20
N ASN A 136 4.77 -2.68 -2.74
CA ASN A 136 4.31 -1.52 -3.50
C ASN A 136 3.86 -0.33 -2.63
N ARG A 137 3.93 -0.45 -1.28
CA ARG A 137 3.52 0.60 -0.32
C ARG A 137 4.65 1.09 0.57
N VAL A 138 5.88 0.69 0.30
CA VAL A 138 7.07 1.17 0.98
C VAL A 138 7.85 2.15 0.10
N ILE A 139 8.96 2.69 0.60
CA ILE A 139 9.84 3.57 -0.18
C ILE A 139 10.36 2.84 -1.43
N LYS A 140 10.62 3.58 -2.51
CA LYS A 140 11.01 3.00 -3.81
C LYS A 140 12.25 2.12 -3.71
N GLY A 141 13.23 2.52 -2.91
CA GLY A 141 14.44 1.74 -2.68
C GLY A 141 14.18 0.38 -2.04
N TRP A 142 13.19 0.26 -1.15
CA TRP A 142 12.74 -1.03 -0.63
C TRP A 142 12.01 -1.85 -1.70
N THR A 143 11.07 -1.22 -2.43
CA THR A 143 10.36 -1.91 -3.52
C THR A 143 11.34 -2.49 -4.54
N GLU A 144 12.40 -1.76 -4.88
CA GLU A 144 13.42 -2.22 -5.82
C GLU A 144 14.37 -3.24 -5.17
N GLY A 145 14.90 -2.91 -3.98
CA GLY A 145 15.97 -3.67 -3.33
C GLY A 145 15.53 -5.04 -2.82
N VAL A 146 14.37 -5.11 -2.14
CA VAL A 146 13.91 -6.39 -1.56
C VAL A 146 13.57 -7.42 -2.64
N GLN A 147 13.19 -6.99 -3.84
CA GLN A 147 13.02 -7.87 -5.01
C GLN A 147 14.33 -8.54 -5.48
N LYS A 148 15.51 -8.11 -4.99
CA LYS A 148 16.80 -8.75 -5.26
C LYS A 148 17.11 -9.90 -4.29
N LEU A 149 16.36 -10.00 -3.19
CA LEU A 149 16.56 -10.98 -2.13
C LEU A 149 15.72 -12.22 -2.36
N VAL A 150 16.19 -13.33 -1.78
CA VAL A 150 15.38 -14.53 -1.56
C VAL A 150 15.16 -14.73 -0.06
N GLN A 151 14.20 -15.58 0.31
CA GLN A 151 13.94 -15.87 1.73
C GLN A 151 15.19 -16.39 2.44
N GLY A 152 15.49 -15.79 3.59
CA GLY A 152 16.68 -16.06 4.40
C GLY A 152 17.88 -15.16 4.06
N ASP A 153 17.82 -14.36 2.97
CA ASP A 153 18.85 -13.36 2.70
C ASP A 153 18.81 -12.25 3.74
N LYS A 154 20.00 -11.83 4.17
CA LYS A 154 20.23 -10.63 4.94
C LYS A 154 21.16 -9.71 4.17
N ALA A 155 20.77 -8.46 3.97
CA ALA A 155 21.52 -7.53 3.14
C ALA A 155 21.53 -6.12 3.72
N LEU A 156 22.57 -5.36 3.38
CA LEU A 156 22.63 -3.91 3.55
C LEU A 156 22.22 -3.22 2.25
N PHE A 157 21.47 -2.14 2.42
CA PHE A 157 21.03 -1.27 1.33
C PHE A 157 21.41 0.17 1.64
N TRP A 158 22.00 0.87 0.67
CA TRP A 158 22.24 2.31 0.67
C TRP A 158 21.25 2.93 -0.32
N ILE A 159 20.24 3.61 0.21
CA ILE A 159 19.08 4.09 -0.55
C ILE A 159 19.20 5.61 -0.69
N PRO A 160 19.44 6.15 -1.90
CA PRO A 160 19.45 7.59 -2.13
C PRO A 160 18.13 8.24 -1.71
N GLY A 161 18.19 9.51 -1.28
CA GLY A 161 17.00 10.25 -0.85
C GLY A 161 15.86 10.25 -1.87
N ALA A 162 16.16 10.30 -3.17
CA ALA A 162 15.17 10.22 -4.26
C ALA A 162 14.38 8.90 -4.29
N LEU A 163 14.94 7.83 -3.73
CA LEU A 163 14.30 6.50 -3.58
C LEU A 163 13.77 6.26 -2.16
N ALA A 164 13.94 7.24 -1.25
CA ALA A 164 13.51 7.20 0.14
C ALA A 164 12.52 8.35 0.43
N TYR A 165 12.81 9.21 1.40
CA TYR A 165 11.91 10.30 1.83
C TYR A 165 12.32 11.67 1.27
N GLY A 166 13.26 11.73 0.32
CA GLY A 166 13.84 12.97 -0.22
C GLY A 166 15.10 13.39 0.49
N ASP A 167 15.73 14.45 -0.01
CA ASP A 167 17.00 14.95 0.51
C ASP A 167 16.83 16.00 1.62
N THR A 168 15.61 16.49 1.81
CA THR A 168 15.24 17.42 2.88
C THR A 168 14.22 16.78 3.83
N PRO A 169 14.40 16.93 5.16
CA PRO A 169 13.44 16.42 6.12
C PRO A 169 12.05 17.07 5.92
N THR A 170 11.00 16.28 5.83
CA THR A 170 9.62 16.76 5.70
C THR A 170 9.05 17.32 7.00
N ARG A 171 9.69 17.00 8.13
CA ARG A 171 9.39 17.49 9.49
C ARG A 171 10.66 17.39 10.36
N PRO A 172 10.76 18.15 11.46
CA PRO A 172 11.89 18.02 12.38
C PRO A 172 12.08 16.58 12.85
N GLY A 173 13.31 16.06 12.74
CA GLY A 173 13.66 14.69 13.15
C GLY A 173 13.28 13.58 12.17
N ALA A 174 12.62 13.88 11.04
CA ALA A 174 12.41 12.88 9.99
C ALA A 174 13.74 12.53 9.28
N PRO A 175 13.97 11.26 8.92
CA PRO A 175 15.14 10.88 8.15
C PRO A 175 15.05 11.46 6.74
N ALA A 176 16.21 11.90 6.21
CA ALA A 176 16.34 12.47 4.86
C ALA A 176 17.72 12.17 4.30
N GLY A 177 17.89 12.43 3.01
CA GLY A 177 19.11 12.08 2.27
C GLY A 177 19.24 10.58 2.08
N MET A 178 20.48 10.13 1.91
CA MET A 178 20.76 8.70 1.81
C MET A 178 20.44 8.00 3.12
N LEU A 179 19.73 6.89 3.06
CA LEU A 179 19.41 6.04 4.20
C LEU A 179 20.05 4.66 4.02
N VAL A 180 20.46 4.08 5.14
CA VAL A 180 21.06 2.75 5.16
C VAL A 180 20.14 1.81 5.93
N PHE A 181 19.83 0.65 5.33
CA PHE A 181 19.00 -0.36 5.96
C PHE A 181 19.68 -1.72 5.93
N GLU A 182 19.74 -2.36 7.07
CA GLU A 182 19.91 -3.80 7.13
C GLU A 182 18.54 -4.45 7.06
N ILE A 183 18.33 -5.38 6.13
CA ILE A 183 17.06 -6.08 5.93
C ILE A 183 17.33 -7.58 5.86
N GLU A 184 16.59 -8.34 6.64
CA GLU A 184 16.52 -9.80 6.58
C GLU A 184 15.15 -10.22 6.09
N LEU A 185 15.08 -10.92 4.96
CA LEU A 185 13.82 -11.39 4.36
C LEU A 185 13.42 -12.73 4.96
N LEU A 186 12.45 -12.72 5.85
CA LEU A 186 11.96 -13.88 6.59
C LEU A 186 10.92 -14.68 5.82
N GLY A 187 10.08 -14.01 5.04
CA GLY A 187 8.98 -14.64 4.32
C GLY A 187 8.45 -13.81 3.17
N ILE A 188 7.81 -14.49 2.22
CA ILE A 188 7.14 -13.92 1.06
C ILE A 188 5.72 -14.47 1.03
N GLU A 189 4.73 -13.60 1.08
CA GLU A 189 3.33 -13.91 0.84
C GLU A 189 2.97 -13.35 -0.53
N GLU A 190 2.69 -14.24 -1.49
CA GLU A 190 2.38 -13.81 -2.85
C GLU A 190 1.10 -12.99 -2.88
N ALA A 191 1.17 -11.85 -3.56
CA ALA A 191 -0.03 -11.08 -3.82
C ALA A 191 -1.02 -11.92 -4.62
N PRO A 192 -2.31 -11.87 -4.28
CA PRO A 192 -3.33 -12.55 -5.08
C PRO A 192 -3.24 -12.13 -6.55
N LYS A 193 -3.14 -13.09 -7.45
CA LYS A 193 -3.08 -12.81 -8.89
C LYS A 193 -4.39 -12.21 -9.36
N PRO A 194 -4.37 -11.17 -10.22
CA PRO A 194 -5.60 -10.65 -10.80
C PRO A 194 -6.43 -11.76 -11.43
N ILE A 195 -7.74 -11.72 -11.22
CA ILE A 195 -8.65 -12.66 -11.86
C ILE A 195 -8.65 -12.34 -13.36
N PRO A 196 -8.37 -13.33 -14.24
CA PRO A 196 -8.36 -13.10 -15.67
C PRO A 196 -9.70 -12.56 -16.17
N ALA A 197 -9.63 -11.64 -17.11
CA ALA A 197 -10.83 -11.14 -17.76
C ALA A 197 -11.54 -12.26 -18.56
N PRO A 198 -12.86 -12.27 -18.60
CA PRO A 198 -13.59 -13.20 -19.42
C PRO A 198 -13.36 -12.92 -20.92
N ALA A 199 -13.54 -13.92 -21.77
CA ALA A 199 -13.31 -13.81 -23.21
C ALA A 199 -14.20 -12.77 -23.90
N ASP A 200 -15.37 -12.51 -23.35
CA ASP A 200 -16.36 -11.53 -23.83
C ASP A 200 -16.29 -10.17 -23.11
N VAL A 201 -15.17 -9.87 -22.44
CA VAL A 201 -14.99 -8.61 -21.70
C VAL A 201 -15.05 -7.38 -22.61
N ALA A 202 -14.63 -7.50 -23.87
CA ALA A 202 -14.55 -6.36 -24.81
C ALA A 202 -15.94 -5.83 -25.20
N ALA A 203 -16.95 -6.72 -25.29
CA ALA A 203 -18.32 -6.36 -25.64
C ALA A 203 -19.31 -7.45 -25.19
N ALA A 204 -20.55 -7.05 -24.90
CA ALA A 204 -21.63 -7.99 -24.62
C ALA A 204 -21.87 -8.89 -25.84
N PRO A 205 -21.91 -10.23 -25.65
CA PRO A 205 -22.16 -11.15 -26.73
C PRO A 205 -23.61 -11.04 -27.26
N ALA A 206 -23.87 -11.57 -28.44
CA ALA A 206 -25.19 -11.46 -29.11
C ALA A 206 -26.34 -12.09 -28.31
N ASP A 207 -26.04 -13.07 -27.46
CA ASP A 207 -27.00 -13.75 -26.57
C ASP A 207 -27.15 -13.06 -25.20
N ALA A 208 -26.53 -11.93 -24.97
CA ALA A 208 -26.77 -11.12 -23.79
C ALA A 208 -28.09 -10.36 -23.91
N THR A 209 -28.88 -10.37 -22.84
CA THR A 209 -30.11 -9.56 -22.74
C THR A 209 -29.74 -8.09 -22.52
N LYS A 210 -30.42 -7.18 -23.23
CA LYS A 210 -30.27 -5.72 -23.06
C LYS A 210 -31.54 -5.13 -22.48
N THR A 211 -31.39 -4.22 -21.54
CA THR A 211 -32.48 -3.42 -21.01
C THR A 211 -32.66 -2.12 -21.83
N GLU A 212 -33.75 -1.40 -21.59
CA GLU A 212 -34.03 -0.12 -22.24
C GLU A 212 -32.99 0.96 -21.92
N THR A 213 -32.33 0.89 -20.76
CA THR A 213 -31.29 1.82 -20.35
C THR A 213 -29.94 1.53 -21.04
N GLY A 214 -29.83 0.43 -21.78
CA GLY A 214 -28.60 -0.01 -22.42
C GLY A 214 -27.71 -0.91 -21.57
N LEU A 215 -28.12 -1.27 -20.34
CA LEU A 215 -27.43 -2.30 -19.55
C LEU A 215 -27.56 -3.64 -20.30
N ALA A 216 -26.42 -4.32 -20.53
CA ALA A 216 -26.43 -5.69 -21.03
C ALA A 216 -26.07 -6.66 -19.90
N TYR A 217 -26.71 -7.83 -19.89
CA TYR A 217 -26.42 -8.86 -18.90
C TYR A 217 -26.58 -10.27 -19.44
N LYS A 218 -25.88 -11.20 -18.82
CA LYS A 218 -25.96 -12.64 -19.12
C LYS A 218 -25.80 -13.43 -17.84
N VAL A 219 -26.76 -14.30 -17.56
CA VAL A 219 -26.70 -15.22 -16.43
C VAL A 219 -25.64 -16.27 -16.72
N ILE A 220 -24.62 -16.35 -15.84
CA ILE A 220 -23.52 -17.32 -15.91
C ILE A 220 -23.88 -18.58 -15.13
N LYS A 221 -24.53 -18.40 -13.98
CA LYS A 221 -24.99 -19.46 -13.10
C LYS A 221 -26.36 -19.07 -12.54
N ALA A 222 -27.33 -19.91 -12.75
CA ALA A 222 -28.68 -19.69 -12.21
C ALA A 222 -28.66 -19.76 -10.68
N GLY A 223 -29.40 -18.87 -10.04
CA GLY A 223 -29.64 -18.91 -8.62
C GLY A 223 -30.75 -19.87 -8.20
N THR A 224 -30.86 -20.10 -6.90
CA THR A 224 -31.94 -20.95 -6.32
C THR A 224 -32.97 -20.11 -5.56
N GLY A 225 -32.70 -18.83 -5.34
CA GLY A 225 -33.60 -17.88 -4.70
C GLY A 225 -34.86 -17.65 -5.53
N LYS A 226 -35.91 -17.21 -4.87
CA LYS A 226 -37.22 -16.88 -5.52
C LYS A 226 -37.53 -15.39 -5.46
N THR A 227 -36.81 -14.66 -4.60
CA THR A 227 -37.05 -13.25 -4.36
C THR A 227 -35.95 -12.44 -5.01
N LYS A 228 -36.29 -11.34 -5.65
CA LYS A 228 -35.38 -10.34 -6.17
C LYS A 228 -35.21 -9.20 -5.18
N PRO A 229 -34.02 -8.57 -5.07
CA PRO A 229 -33.87 -7.42 -4.21
C PRO A 229 -34.59 -6.19 -4.77
N ALA A 230 -35.09 -5.34 -3.90
CA ALA A 230 -35.60 -4.03 -4.25
C ALA A 230 -34.44 -3.02 -4.37
N ALA A 231 -34.69 -1.86 -4.98
CA ALA A 231 -33.69 -0.80 -5.14
C ALA A 231 -33.10 -0.29 -3.80
N THR A 232 -33.81 -0.44 -2.70
CA THR A 232 -33.39 -0.05 -1.36
C THR A 232 -32.79 -1.18 -0.52
N SER A 233 -32.76 -2.42 -1.07
CA SER A 233 -32.25 -3.58 -0.35
C SER A 233 -30.76 -3.47 -0.10
N MET A 234 -30.32 -3.97 1.06
CA MET A 234 -28.93 -4.30 1.31
C MET A 234 -28.63 -5.68 0.72
N VAL A 235 -27.59 -5.80 -0.07
CA VAL A 235 -27.17 -7.07 -0.68
C VAL A 235 -25.76 -7.44 -0.25
N ASP A 236 -25.53 -8.75 -0.12
CA ASP A 236 -24.20 -9.33 0.07
C ASP A 236 -23.79 -10.03 -1.23
N VAL A 237 -22.65 -9.66 -1.78
CA VAL A 237 -22.20 -10.10 -3.09
C VAL A 237 -20.73 -10.46 -3.13
N HIS A 238 -20.39 -11.41 -4.00
CA HIS A 238 -19.06 -11.47 -4.58
C HIS A 238 -19.07 -10.81 -5.95
N TYR A 239 -18.00 -10.07 -6.27
CA TYR A 239 -17.88 -9.44 -7.58
C TYR A 239 -16.44 -9.32 -8.04
N THR A 240 -16.26 -9.21 -9.35
CA THR A 240 -15.03 -8.79 -10.00
C THR A 240 -15.37 -7.85 -11.13
N GLY A 241 -14.63 -6.74 -11.26
CA GLY A 241 -14.86 -5.72 -12.28
C GLY A 241 -13.65 -5.53 -13.18
N TRP A 242 -13.89 -5.41 -14.49
CA TRP A 242 -12.89 -5.14 -15.52
C TRP A 242 -13.31 -3.97 -16.41
N THR A 243 -12.32 -3.28 -16.98
CA THR A 243 -12.50 -2.44 -18.15
C THR A 243 -12.53 -3.31 -19.41
N THR A 244 -13.05 -2.78 -20.51
CA THR A 244 -13.23 -3.54 -21.78
C THR A 244 -11.92 -3.99 -22.43
N ASP A 245 -10.79 -3.42 -22.02
CA ASP A 245 -9.43 -3.86 -22.39
C ASP A 245 -8.92 -5.05 -21.54
N GLY A 246 -9.79 -5.60 -20.65
CA GLY A 246 -9.47 -6.75 -19.82
C GLY A 246 -8.75 -6.45 -18.52
N LYS A 247 -8.50 -5.19 -18.20
CA LYS A 247 -7.83 -4.80 -16.97
C LYS A 247 -8.80 -4.87 -15.79
N MET A 248 -8.51 -5.78 -14.85
CA MET A 248 -9.23 -5.84 -13.58
C MET A 248 -8.95 -4.59 -12.74
N PHE A 249 -9.98 -3.94 -12.22
CA PHE A 249 -9.85 -2.78 -11.37
C PHE A 249 -10.32 -2.98 -9.92
N ASP A 250 -11.20 -3.96 -9.68
CA ASP A 250 -11.69 -4.29 -8.32
C ASP A 250 -12.24 -5.71 -8.26
N SER A 251 -12.07 -6.38 -7.10
CA SER A 251 -12.61 -7.72 -6.85
C SER A 251 -12.74 -8.01 -5.37
N SER A 252 -13.94 -8.35 -4.92
CA SER A 252 -14.20 -8.88 -3.58
C SER A 252 -13.70 -10.33 -3.45
N VAL A 253 -13.72 -11.08 -4.56
CA VAL A 253 -13.22 -12.47 -4.62
C VAL A 253 -11.73 -12.49 -4.32
N LEU A 254 -10.96 -11.55 -4.92
CA LEU A 254 -9.53 -11.42 -4.70
C LEU A 254 -9.20 -11.05 -3.25
N ARG A 255 -10.07 -10.29 -2.60
CA ARG A 255 -9.94 -9.95 -1.17
C ARG A 255 -10.32 -11.09 -0.23
N GLY A 256 -10.87 -12.19 -0.74
CA GLY A 256 -11.34 -13.33 0.05
C GLY A 256 -12.54 -13.02 0.97
N LYS A 257 -13.24 -11.89 0.73
CA LYS A 257 -14.36 -11.43 1.56
C LYS A 257 -15.46 -10.84 0.70
N SER A 258 -16.71 -11.29 0.91
CA SER A 258 -17.88 -10.68 0.27
C SER A 258 -18.05 -9.20 0.67
N ALA A 259 -18.82 -8.49 -0.11
CA ALA A 259 -19.05 -7.06 0.11
C ALA A 259 -20.56 -6.79 0.21
N GLN A 260 -20.92 -5.95 1.19
CA GLN A 260 -22.29 -5.55 1.44
C GLN A 260 -22.53 -4.13 0.95
N PHE A 261 -23.58 -3.93 0.16
CA PHE A 261 -23.95 -2.64 -0.38
C PHE A 261 -25.46 -2.40 -0.30
N PRO A 262 -25.89 -1.19 0.09
CA PRO A 262 -27.25 -0.76 -0.21
C PRO A 262 -27.34 -0.43 -1.71
N LEU A 263 -28.29 -1.03 -2.42
CA LEU A 263 -28.41 -0.92 -3.89
C LEU A 263 -28.67 0.51 -4.38
N ASN A 264 -29.21 1.39 -3.53
CA ASN A 264 -29.39 2.80 -3.83
C ASN A 264 -28.10 3.65 -3.67
N ALA A 265 -26.99 3.07 -3.20
CA ALA A 265 -25.71 3.77 -2.98
C ALA A 265 -24.59 3.28 -3.90
N VAL A 266 -24.90 2.47 -4.91
CA VAL A 266 -23.94 1.98 -5.90
C VAL A 266 -24.16 2.66 -7.27
N ILE A 267 -23.38 2.30 -8.30
CA ILE A 267 -23.58 2.80 -9.66
C ILE A 267 -24.93 2.34 -10.21
N LYS A 268 -25.56 3.18 -11.05
CA LYS A 268 -26.93 2.93 -11.58
C LYS A 268 -27.09 1.54 -12.22
N GLY A 269 -26.09 1.09 -12.97
CA GLY A 269 -26.10 -0.24 -13.60
C GLY A 269 -26.13 -1.38 -12.58
N TRP A 270 -25.54 -1.22 -11.39
CA TRP A 270 -25.67 -2.18 -10.29
C TRP A 270 -27.06 -2.12 -9.66
N THR A 271 -27.56 -0.90 -9.37
CA THR A 271 -28.90 -0.73 -8.83
C THR A 271 -29.94 -1.39 -9.73
N GLU A 272 -29.83 -1.23 -11.05
CA GLU A 272 -30.73 -1.88 -12.02
C GLU A 272 -30.46 -3.38 -12.14
N GLY A 273 -29.23 -3.78 -12.42
CA GLY A 273 -28.87 -5.15 -12.76
C GLY A 273 -29.07 -6.13 -11.61
N VAL A 274 -28.68 -5.77 -10.39
CA VAL A 274 -28.80 -6.70 -9.24
C VAL A 274 -30.26 -6.93 -8.87
N GLN A 275 -31.18 -5.99 -9.13
CA GLN A 275 -32.62 -6.21 -8.97
C GLN A 275 -33.20 -7.26 -9.94
N LEU A 276 -32.50 -7.64 -11.01
CA LEU A 276 -32.90 -8.70 -11.92
C LEU A 276 -32.53 -10.09 -11.39
N MET A 277 -31.56 -10.16 -10.45
CA MET A 277 -31.00 -11.40 -9.92
C MET A 277 -31.82 -11.99 -8.77
N VAL A 278 -31.56 -13.28 -8.50
CA VAL A 278 -32.04 -13.97 -7.30
C VAL A 278 -30.81 -14.48 -6.48
N GLU A 279 -31.03 -14.84 -5.23
CA GLU A 279 -29.94 -15.38 -4.38
C GLU A 279 -29.34 -16.66 -4.98
N GLY A 280 -28.01 -16.75 -4.95
CA GLY A 280 -27.20 -17.82 -5.54
C GLY A 280 -26.92 -17.64 -7.03
N GLU A 281 -27.47 -16.62 -7.67
CA GLU A 281 -27.22 -16.31 -9.09
C GLU A 281 -25.90 -15.61 -9.29
N LYS A 282 -25.19 -15.98 -10.36
CA LYS A 282 -24.03 -15.24 -10.87
C LYS A 282 -24.34 -14.72 -12.26
N THR A 283 -24.22 -13.40 -12.42
CA THR A 283 -24.56 -12.71 -13.66
C THR A 283 -23.42 -11.80 -14.08
N ARG A 284 -23.12 -11.76 -15.38
CA ARG A 284 -22.22 -10.81 -15.99
C ARG A 284 -22.99 -9.61 -16.52
N PHE A 285 -22.50 -8.42 -16.18
CA PHE A 285 -23.04 -7.14 -16.60
C PHE A 285 -22.03 -6.40 -17.46
N TRP A 286 -22.46 -5.82 -18.57
CA TRP A 286 -21.76 -4.81 -19.35
C TRP A 286 -22.49 -3.49 -19.12
N ILE A 287 -21.90 -2.62 -18.34
CA ILE A 287 -22.51 -1.39 -17.83
C ILE A 287 -21.99 -0.21 -18.62
N PRO A 288 -22.79 0.47 -19.45
CA PRO A 288 -22.39 1.66 -20.17
C PRO A 288 -21.90 2.75 -19.20
N SER A 289 -21.04 3.64 -19.69
CA SER A 289 -20.43 4.73 -18.91
C SER A 289 -21.43 5.56 -18.13
N GLU A 290 -22.62 5.84 -18.74
CA GLU A 290 -23.69 6.66 -18.15
C GLU A 290 -24.36 6.00 -16.94
N LEU A 291 -24.32 4.66 -16.89
CA LEU A 291 -24.82 3.84 -15.78
C LEU A 291 -23.70 3.45 -14.80
N ALA A 292 -22.44 3.80 -15.11
CA ALA A 292 -21.26 3.56 -14.30
C ALA A 292 -20.74 4.85 -13.65
N TYR A 293 -19.50 5.22 -13.88
CA TYR A 293 -18.89 6.41 -13.27
C TYR A 293 -18.88 7.63 -14.20
N GLY A 294 -19.33 7.51 -15.46
CA GLY A 294 -19.23 8.59 -16.44
C GLY A 294 -17.78 9.02 -16.62
N ASN A 295 -17.55 10.33 -16.71
CA ASN A 295 -16.22 10.93 -16.86
C ASN A 295 -15.61 11.38 -15.53
N ARG A 296 -15.95 10.76 -14.39
CA ARG A 296 -15.40 11.15 -13.07
C ARG A 296 -13.91 10.87 -13.00
N PRO A 297 -13.06 11.89 -12.70
CA PRO A 297 -11.63 11.69 -12.59
C PRO A 297 -11.27 10.65 -11.51
N GLY A 298 -10.24 9.82 -11.80
CA GLY A 298 -9.77 8.80 -10.86
C GLY A 298 -10.65 7.54 -10.76
N ARG A 299 -11.69 7.43 -11.59
CA ARG A 299 -12.53 6.24 -11.71
C ARG A 299 -12.29 5.53 -13.05
N PRO A 300 -12.55 4.21 -13.14
CA PRO A 300 -12.57 3.52 -14.43
C PRO A 300 -13.52 4.19 -15.40
N GLN A 301 -13.11 4.34 -16.65
CA GLN A 301 -13.83 5.05 -17.70
C GLN A 301 -14.44 4.07 -18.71
N GLY A 302 -15.45 4.53 -19.45
CA GLY A 302 -16.11 3.74 -20.48
C GLY A 302 -17.04 2.67 -19.94
N THR A 303 -17.35 1.70 -20.78
CA THR A 303 -18.14 0.53 -20.37
C THR A 303 -17.35 -0.31 -19.37
N LEU A 304 -18.02 -0.71 -18.30
CA LEU A 304 -17.43 -1.57 -17.26
C LEU A 304 -18.10 -2.94 -17.30
N VAL A 305 -17.30 -3.98 -17.11
CA VAL A 305 -17.78 -5.37 -17.08
C VAL A 305 -17.64 -5.91 -15.67
N PHE A 306 -18.71 -6.50 -15.15
CA PHE A 306 -18.73 -7.08 -13.82
C PHE A 306 -19.31 -8.49 -13.85
N ASP A 307 -18.63 -9.42 -13.22
CA ASP A 307 -19.24 -10.65 -12.73
C ASP A 307 -19.72 -10.39 -11.31
N VAL A 308 -21.00 -10.56 -11.05
CA VAL A 308 -21.63 -10.40 -9.74
C VAL A 308 -22.32 -11.68 -9.33
N GLU A 309 -22.02 -12.19 -8.15
CA GLU A 309 -22.71 -13.30 -7.52
C GLU A 309 -23.50 -12.76 -6.31
N LEU A 310 -24.83 -12.85 -6.37
CA LEU A 310 -25.71 -12.41 -5.29
C LEU A 310 -25.79 -13.52 -4.23
N LEU A 311 -25.11 -13.34 -3.12
CA LEU A 311 -25.04 -14.32 -2.04
C LEU A 311 -26.30 -14.24 -1.16
N LYS A 312 -26.72 -13.02 -0.82
CA LYS A 312 -27.83 -12.81 0.11
C LYS A 312 -28.49 -11.45 -0.07
N ILE A 313 -29.80 -11.40 0.14
CA ILE A 313 -30.57 -10.17 0.32
C ILE A 313 -30.73 -9.96 1.82
N ILE A 314 -30.14 -8.89 2.34
CA ILE A 314 -30.18 -8.53 3.77
C ILE A 314 -31.39 -7.59 3.94
N LYS A 315 -32.30 -7.97 4.81
CA LYS A 315 -33.51 -7.20 5.13
C LYS A 315 -33.22 -6.04 6.07
#